data_24c049f17558b3ca1dd00054be05ec8a
#
_entry.id   24c049f17558b3ca1dd00054be05ec8a
#
_cell.length_a   1.000
_cell.length_b   1.000
_cell.length_c   1.000
_cell.angle_alpha   90.00
_cell.angle_beta   90.00
_cell.angle_gamma   90.00
#
_symmetry.space_group_name_H-M   'P 1'
#
loop_
_entity.id
_entity.type
_entity.pdbx_description
1 polymer ?
#
loop_
_entity_poly.entity_id
_entity_poly.type
_entity_poly.pdbx_seq_one_letter_code
_entity_poly.pdbx_strand_id
1 'polypeptide(L)'
;TVAGIMKKEGYQVTNTSGEDLDLNTDAVQNTNADAVTAFEIFEHLLAPLNVLKDIKTDKLVASIPLKLWFAPAYRSKTDKWDRHYHEFEDWQFDWLLEKSGWEIKRRKQFTHPVKKLGFRPLLRLFTPRYYLIYAERK
;
A
#
# COMPACT_ATOMS: atom_id res chain seq x y z
N THR A 1 -7.52 -13.23 4.90
CA THR A 1 -6.35 -12.38 4.61
C THR A 1 -5.92 -12.56 3.16
N VAL A 2 -5.26 -11.54 2.57
CA VAL A 2 -4.72 -11.61 1.21
C VAL A 2 -3.72 -12.77 1.08
N ALA A 3 -2.85 -12.93 2.07
CA ALA A 3 -1.91 -14.06 2.13
C ALA A 3 -2.60 -15.43 2.06
N GLY A 4 -3.75 -15.59 2.72
CA GLY A 4 -4.53 -16.84 2.65
C GLY A 4 -5.10 -17.11 1.25
N ILE A 5 -5.49 -16.06 0.52
CA ILE A 5 -5.94 -16.19 -0.88
C ILE A 5 -4.77 -16.59 -1.77
N MET A 6 -3.63 -15.92 -1.64
CA MET A 6 -2.42 -16.23 -2.43
C MET A 6 -1.94 -17.67 -2.19
N LYS A 7 -1.97 -18.15 -0.93
CA LYS A 7 -1.62 -19.56 -0.62
C LYS A 7 -2.59 -20.56 -1.28
N LYS A 8 -3.88 -20.24 -1.35
CA LYS A 8 -4.86 -21.10 -2.06
C LYS A 8 -4.62 -21.14 -3.57
N GLU A 9 -4.10 -20.06 -4.14
CA GLU A 9 -3.70 -19.97 -5.55
C GLU A 9 -2.32 -20.61 -5.83
N GLY A 10 -1.69 -21.26 -4.84
CA GLY A 10 -0.45 -22.00 -4.99
C GLY A 10 0.84 -21.20 -4.75
N TYR A 11 0.75 -19.95 -4.30
CA TYR A 11 1.93 -19.16 -3.96
C TYR A 11 2.50 -19.53 -2.60
N GLN A 12 3.83 -19.58 -2.51
CA GLN A 12 4.52 -19.61 -1.23
C GLN A 12 4.57 -18.19 -0.65
N VAL A 13 3.97 -18.01 0.51
CA VAL A 13 3.83 -16.67 1.11
C VAL A 13 4.45 -16.65 2.49
N THR A 14 5.41 -15.75 2.70
CA THR A 14 5.97 -15.38 4.00
C THR A 14 5.43 -14.00 4.37
N ASN A 15 4.88 -13.86 5.57
CA ASN A 15 4.41 -12.58 6.08
C ASN A 15 5.46 -11.98 7.02
N THR A 16 5.51 -10.65 7.08
CA THR A 16 6.12 -9.94 8.20
C THR A 16 5.35 -10.26 9.49
N SER A 17 6.03 -10.24 10.62
CA SER A 17 5.50 -10.69 11.92
C SER A 17 5.03 -9.51 12.79
N GLY A 18 4.83 -8.33 12.23
CA GLY A 18 4.44 -7.12 12.95
C GLY A 18 5.64 -6.27 13.37
N GLU A 19 6.75 -6.39 12.64
CA GLU A 19 7.91 -5.50 12.77
C GLU A 19 7.51 -4.05 12.45
N ASP A 20 8.05 -3.10 13.19
CA ASP A 20 7.97 -1.68 12.86
C ASP A 20 8.98 -1.40 11.73
N LEU A 21 8.47 -1.30 10.49
CA LEU A 21 9.29 -1.10 9.30
C LEU A 21 9.97 0.29 9.25
N ASP A 22 9.53 1.25 10.04
CA ASP A 22 10.25 2.53 10.19
C ASP A 22 11.54 2.37 11.01
N LEU A 23 11.62 1.34 11.87
CA LEU A 23 12.76 1.08 12.74
C LEU A 23 13.64 -0.09 12.27
N ASN A 24 13.03 -1.09 11.61
CA ASN A 24 13.73 -2.28 11.15
C ASN A 24 13.18 -2.79 9.82
N THR A 25 14.00 -2.77 8.80
CA THR A 25 13.67 -3.24 7.43
C THR A 25 14.25 -4.62 7.09
N ASP A 26 14.77 -5.36 8.06
CA ASP A 26 15.42 -6.67 7.85
C ASP A 26 14.51 -7.65 7.09
N ALA A 27 13.20 -7.64 7.38
CA ALA A 27 12.23 -8.52 6.73
C ALA A 27 12.15 -8.32 5.21
N VAL A 28 12.40 -7.11 4.70
CA VAL A 28 12.39 -6.79 3.27
C VAL A 28 13.78 -6.78 2.65
N GLN A 29 14.83 -6.62 3.46
CA GLN A 29 16.22 -6.69 3.01
C GLN A 29 16.69 -8.13 2.82
N ASN A 30 16.28 -9.04 3.68
CA ASN A 30 16.79 -10.41 3.75
C ASN A 30 15.82 -11.44 3.14
N THR A 31 14.89 -11.02 2.31
CA THR A 31 13.96 -11.94 1.66
C THR A 31 14.53 -12.52 0.37
N ASN A 32 14.32 -13.83 0.16
CA ASN A 32 14.58 -14.52 -1.11
C ASN A 32 13.30 -14.66 -1.96
N ALA A 33 12.29 -13.85 -1.71
CA ALA A 33 11.05 -13.89 -2.45
C ALA A 33 11.21 -13.38 -3.89
N ASP A 34 10.42 -13.89 -4.82
CA ASP A 34 10.37 -13.43 -6.21
C ASP A 34 9.69 -12.05 -6.34
N ALA A 35 8.85 -11.69 -5.38
CA ALA A 35 8.15 -10.41 -5.32
C ALA A 35 7.79 -10.06 -3.88
N VAL A 36 7.72 -8.76 -3.59
CA VAL A 36 7.13 -8.23 -2.36
C VAL A 36 5.73 -7.71 -2.65
N THR A 37 4.80 -7.99 -1.73
CA THR A 37 3.46 -7.40 -1.75
C THR A 37 3.27 -6.53 -0.51
N ALA A 38 2.79 -5.30 -0.71
CA ALA A 38 2.54 -4.32 0.34
C ALA A 38 1.16 -3.68 0.12
N PHE A 39 0.14 -4.20 0.79
CA PHE A 39 -1.23 -3.70 0.67
C PHE A 39 -1.61 -2.89 1.89
N GLU A 40 -1.91 -1.61 1.70
CA GLU A 40 -2.28 -0.67 2.76
C GLU A 40 -1.21 -0.64 3.88
N ILE A 41 0.04 -0.38 3.50
CA ILE A 41 1.19 -0.34 4.41
C ILE A 41 1.86 1.03 4.40
N PHE A 42 2.09 1.62 3.22
CA PHE A 42 2.94 2.81 3.08
C PHE A 42 2.35 4.07 3.71
N GLU A 43 1.04 4.17 3.85
CA GLU A 43 0.36 5.25 4.55
C GLU A 43 0.61 5.23 6.07
N HIS A 44 0.96 4.06 6.62
CA HIS A 44 1.25 3.87 8.03
C HIS A 44 2.72 4.11 8.40
N LEU A 45 3.60 4.30 7.41
CA LEU A 45 5.02 4.53 7.63
C LEU A 45 5.33 6.02 7.74
N LEU A 46 6.26 6.38 8.62
CA LEU A 46 6.81 7.74 8.69
C LEU A 46 7.79 8.01 7.53
N ALA A 47 8.57 6.99 7.16
CA ALA A 47 9.60 7.07 6.14
C ALA A 47 9.46 5.98 5.05
N PRO A 48 8.35 5.95 4.28
CA PRO A 48 8.10 4.91 3.28
C PRO A 48 9.21 4.81 2.21
N LEU A 49 9.93 5.89 1.94
CA LEU A 49 11.08 5.90 1.03
C LEU A 49 12.16 4.90 1.45
N ASN A 50 12.45 4.79 2.75
CA ASN A 50 13.51 3.91 3.26
C ASN A 50 13.14 2.44 3.02
N VAL A 51 11.92 2.06 3.37
CA VAL A 51 11.41 0.71 3.14
C VAL A 51 11.43 0.35 1.66
N LEU A 52 10.94 1.24 0.79
CA LEU A 52 10.95 1.03 -0.66
C LEU A 52 12.36 0.86 -1.24
N LYS A 53 13.36 1.55 -0.72
CA LYS A 53 14.76 1.39 -1.12
C LYS A 53 15.37 0.10 -0.62
N ASP A 54 14.95 -0.35 0.55
CA ASP A 54 15.50 -1.53 1.22
C ASP A 54 14.94 -2.85 0.71
N ILE A 55 13.79 -2.85 0.03
CA ILE A 55 13.26 -4.04 -0.65
C ILE A 55 14.30 -4.54 -1.66
N LYS A 56 14.73 -5.81 -1.56
CA LYS A 56 15.75 -6.40 -2.42
C LYS A 56 15.21 -7.17 -3.62
N THR A 57 13.93 -7.44 -3.68
CA THR A 57 13.31 -8.07 -4.85
C THR A 57 13.17 -7.07 -6.00
N ASP A 58 13.10 -7.59 -7.23
CA ASP A 58 12.91 -6.76 -8.42
C ASP A 58 11.44 -6.46 -8.74
N LYS A 59 10.51 -7.06 -7.99
CA LYS A 59 9.06 -6.92 -8.24
C LYS A 59 8.34 -6.49 -6.98
N LEU A 60 7.49 -5.48 -7.15
CA LEU A 60 6.64 -4.93 -6.10
C LEU A 60 5.18 -4.85 -6.58
N VAL A 61 4.27 -5.40 -5.78
CA VAL A 61 2.84 -5.16 -5.90
C VAL A 61 2.38 -4.41 -4.66
N ALA A 62 1.89 -3.20 -4.82
CA ALA A 62 1.50 -2.38 -3.68
C ALA A 62 0.15 -1.71 -3.88
N SER A 63 -0.59 -1.52 -2.80
CA SER A 63 -1.75 -0.65 -2.79
C SER A 63 -1.69 0.36 -1.66
N ILE A 64 -2.30 1.51 -1.92
CA ILE A 64 -2.51 2.57 -0.95
C ILE A 64 -3.96 3.06 -1.01
N PRO A 65 -4.53 3.56 0.09
CA PRO A 65 -5.75 4.33 0.04
C PRO A 65 -5.48 5.71 -0.53
N LEU A 66 -6.34 6.16 -1.44
CA LEU A 66 -6.27 7.50 -1.99
C LEU A 66 -6.97 8.50 -1.09
N LYS A 67 -6.41 9.70 -1.00
CA LYS A 67 -7.05 10.85 -0.37
C LYS A 67 -8.42 11.13 -1.00
N LEU A 68 -9.44 11.22 -0.17
CA LEU A 68 -10.78 11.57 -0.61
C LEU A 68 -11.02 13.06 -0.44
N TRP A 69 -11.30 13.77 -1.54
CA TRP A 69 -11.52 15.22 -1.54
C TRP A 69 -12.71 15.68 -0.67
N PHE A 70 -13.65 14.79 -0.40
CA PHE A 70 -14.86 15.07 0.38
C PHE A 70 -14.83 14.53 1.82
N ALA A 71 -13.68 14.01 2.27
CA ALA A 71 -13.50 13.45 3.61
C ALA A 71 -12.24 13.99 4.28
N PRO A 72 -12.22 14.16 5.60
CA PRO A 72 -10.99 14.46 6.30
C PRO A 72 -10.03 13.28 6.22
N ALA A 73 -8.75 13.55 6.45
CA ALA A 73 -7.72 12.53 6.58
C ALA A 73 -8.11 11.48 7.63
N TYR A 74 -7.79 10.23 7.34
CA TYR A 74 -8.06 9.15 8.27
C TYR A 74 -7.16 9.26 9.50
N ARG A 75 -7.74 9.02 10.66
CA ARG A 75 -6.99 8.86 11.90
C ARG A 75 -7.67 7.87 12.83
N SER A 76 -6.96 6.90 13.31
CA SER A 76 -7.37 6.09 14.44
C SER A 76 -7.10 6.85 15.75
N LYS A 77 -8.08 6.87 16.65
CA LYS A 77 -7.94 7.47 18.00
C LYS A 77 -7.45 6.46 19.02
N THR A 78 -7.68 5.19 18.77
CA THR A 78 -7.49 4.10 19.74
C THR A 78 -6.36 3.15 19.37
N ASP A 79 -6.14 2.93 18.08
CA ASP A 79 -5.10 2.05 17.59
C ASP A 79 -3.89 2.85 17.06
N LYS A 80 -2.74 2.66 17.68
CA LYS A 80 -1.51 3.33 17.29
C LYS A 80 -0.94 2.80 15.98
N TRP A 81 -1.20 1.54 15.66
CA TRP A 81 -0.73 0.90 14.44
C TRP A 81 -1.58 1.25 13.22
N ASP A 82 -2.84 1.67 13.45
CA ASP A 82 -3.77 2.09 12.41
C ASP A 82 -3.79 3.63 12.22
N ARG A 83 -2.62 4.25 12.27
CA ARG A 83 -2.44 5.69 12.01
C ARG A 83 -1.93 5.90 10.61
N HIS A 84 -2.62 6.74 9.84
CA HIS A 84 -2.10 7.22 8.57
C HIS A 84 -1.23 8.44 8.80
N TYR A 85 0.05 8.31 8.53
CA TYR A 85 0.99 9.44 8.51
C TYR A 85 0.98 10.14 7.15
N HIS A 86 0.51 9.45 6.11
CA HIS A 86 0.38 9.97 4.75
C HIS A 86 -1.02 9.78 4.22
N GLU A 87 -1.51 10.80 3.49
CA GLU A 87 -2.73 10.75 2.69
C GLU A 87 -2.31 10.97 1.23
N PHE A 88 -2.11 9.88 0.50
CA PHE A 88 -1.59 9.94 -0.86
C PHE A 88 -2.65 10.32 -1.89
N GLU A 89 -2.26 11.15 -2.84
CA GLU A 89 -2.79 11.13 -4.19
C GLU A 89 -1.96 10.17 -5.05
N ASP A 90 -2.50 9.67 -6.16
CA ASP A 90 -1.82 8.67 -7.01
C ASP A 90 -0.44 9.15 -7.49
N TRP A 91 -0.35 10.39 -7.99
CA TRP A 91 0.89 10.98 -8.47
C TRP A 91 1.97 11.16 -7.38
N GLN A 92 1.57 11.38 -6.12
CA GLN A 92 2.52 11.48 -5.01
C GLN A 92 3.18 10.12 -4.76
N PHE A 93 2.39 9.04 -4.80
CA PHE A 93 2.90 7.69 -4.66
C PHE A 93 3.77 7.28 -5.85
N ASP A 94 3.40 7.68 -7.08
CA ASP A 94 4.21 7.46 -8.28
C ASP A 94 5.60 8.11 -8.14
N TRP A 95 5.67 9.35 -7.69
CA TRP A 95 6.95 10.03 -7.46
C TRP A 95 7.78 9.40 -6.35
N LEU A 96 7.14 8.90 -5.30
CA LEU A 96 7.81 8.17 -4.23
C LEU A 96 8.46 6.87 -4.76
N LEU A 97 7.72 6.12 -5.58
CA LEU A 97 8.22 4.91 -6.24
C LEU A 97 9.37 5.23 -7.20
N GLU A 98 9.23 6.23 -8.04
CA GLU A 98 10.28 6.67 -8.96
C GLU A 98 11.55 7.07 -8.20
N LYS A 99 11.42 7.88 -7.14
CA LYS A 99 12.53 8.33 -6.30
C LYS A 99 13.23 7.19 -5.59
N SER A 100 12.52 6.13 -5.27
CA SER A 100 13.06 4.93 -4.61
C SER A 100 13.61 3.87 -5.58
N GLY A 101 13.63 4.15 -6.89
CA GLY A 101 14.22 3.29 -7.91
C GLY A 101 13.27 2.25 -8.51
N TRP A 102 11.96 2.51 -8.45
CA TRP A 102 10.95 1.64 -9.04
C TRP A 102 10.38 2.23 -10.32
N GLU A 103 10.12 1.37 -11.31
CA GLU A 103 9.39 1.71 -12.53
C GLU A 103 8.02 1.07 -12.51
N ILE A 104 6.96 1.88 -12.55
CA ILE A 104 5.60 1.38 -12.54
C ILE A 104 5.24 0.82 -13.93
N LYS A 105 4.92 -0.47 -13.98
CA LYS A 105 4.53 -1.19 -15.20
C LYS A 105 3.01 -1.24 -15.38
N ARG A 106 2.25 -1.31 -14.29
CA ARG A 106 0.78 -1.36 -14.32
C ARG A 106 0.19 -0.57 -13.17
N ARG A 107 -0.97 0.06 -13.45
CA ARG A 107 -1.76 0.84 -12.49
C ARG A 107 -3.21 0.43 -12.55
N LYS A 108 -3.88 0.43 -11.42
CA LYS A 108 -5.32 0.25 -11.33
C LYS A 108 -5.87 1.07 -10.17
N GLN A 109 -6.87 1.87 -10.46
CA GLN A 109 -7.68 2.52 -9.43
C GLN A 109 -9.03 1.82 -9.33
N PHE A 110 -9.56 1.70 -8.13
CA PHE A 110 -10.89 1.12 -7.92
C PHE A 110 -11.60 1.76 -6.74
N THR A 111 -12.92 1.71 -6.79
CA THR A 111 -13.80 2.18 -5.73
C THR A 111 -14.13 1.03 -4.79
N HIS A 112 -14.59 1.39 -3.58
CA HIS A 112 -15.21 0.43 -2.65
C HIS A 112 -16.64 0.87 -2.37
N PRO A 113 -17.64 0.25 -3.04
CA PRO A 113 -19.04 0.61 -2.84
C PRO A 113 -19.46 0.36 -1.39
N VAL A 114 -20.09 1.33 -0.77
CA VAL A 114 -20.65 1.20 0.58
C VAL A 114 -22.16 1.08 0.46
N LYS A 115 -22.72 -0.01 0.98
CA LYS A 115 -24.18 -0.26 0.99
C LYS A 115 -24.88 0.60 2.08
N LYS A 116 -24.70 1.91 2.01
CA LYS A 116 -25.38 2.88 2.89
C LYS A 116 -25.94 4.00 2.03
N LEU A 117 -27.15 4.46 2.35
CA LEU A 117 -27.74 5.65 1.72
C LEU A 117 -27.13 6.91 2.31
N GLY A 118 -26.84 7.89 1.46
CA GLY A 118 -26.31 9.19 1.87
C GLY A 118 -25.40 9.83 0.83
N PHE A 119 -25.11 11.10 0.99
CA PHE A 119 -24.30 11.88 0.05
C PHE A 119 -22.84 11.34 -0.06
N ARG A 120 -22.19 11.04 1.06
CA ARG A 120 -20.83 10.47 1.07
C ARG A 120 -20.72 9.08 0.43
N PRO A 121 -21.63 8.12 0.72
CA PRO A 121 -21.70 6.86 0.00
C PRO A 121 -21.88 7.02 -1.50
N LEU A 122 -22.72 7.98 -1.94
CA LEU A 122 -22.92 8.28 -3.35
C LEU A 122 -21.61 8.74 -4.02
N LEU A 123 -20.89 9.67 -3.42
CA LEU A 123 -19.60 10.16 -3.95
C LEU A 123 -18.56 9.03 -4.03
N ARG A 124 -18.60 8.06 -3.12
CA ARG A 124 -17.71 6.88 -3.15
C ARG A 124 -17.95 5.95 -4.32
N LEU A 125 -19.08 5.99 -4.98
CA LEU A 125 -19.34 5.21 -6.18
C LEU A 125 -18.52 5.70 -7.39
N PHE A 126 -18.20 7.00 -7.41
CA PHE A 126 -17.54 7.68 -8.52
C PHE A 126 -16.09 8.10 -8.22
N THR A 127 -15.68 8.04 -6.95
CA THR A 127 -14.35 8.47 -6.54
C THR A 127 -13.47 7.24 -6.23
N PRO A 128 -12.37 7.04 -6.94
CA PRO A 128 -11.41 5.99 -6.61
C PRO A 128 -10.93 6.12 -5.16
N ARG A 129 -10.94 5.00 -4.45
CA ARG A 129 -10.46 4.94 -3.06
C ARG A 129 -9.12 4.25 -2.93
N TYR A 130 -8.83 3.30 -3.81
CA TYR A 130 -7.63 2.50 -3.76
C TYR A 130 -6.84 2.63 -5.04
N TYR A 131 -5.55 2.69 -4.90
CA TYR A 131 -4.59 2.71 -5.97
C TYR A 131 -3.67 1.50 -5.84
N LEU A 132 -3.70 0.62 -6.82
CA LEU A 132 -2.90 -0.60 -6.91
C LEU A 132 -1.88 -0.43 -8.02
N ILE A 133 -0.64 -0.78 -7.75
CA ILE A 133 0.45 -0.77 -8.73
C ILE A 133 1.16 -2.13 -8.81
N TYR A 134 1.72 -2.39 -9.96
CA TYR A 134 2.81 -3.33 -10.15
C TYR A 134 4.02 -2.56 -10.68
N ALA A 135 5.14 -2.69 -10.01
CA ALA A 135 6.39 -2.01 -10.33
C ALA A 135 7.57 -2.98 -10.36
N GLU A 136 8.56 -2.65 -11.16
CA GLU A 136 9.83 -3.38 -11.26
C GLU A 136 10.99 -2.46 -10.89
N ARG A 137 12.07 -3.03 -10.39
CA ARG A 137 13.29 -2.28 -10.09
C ARG A 137 13.88 -1.72 -11.39
N LYS A 138 14.32 -0.46 -11.37
CA LYS A 138 15.03 0.18 -12.50
C LYS A 138 16.43 -0.39 -12.68
#